data_89e276c5c4bd53b595eddda790870259
#
_entry.id   89e276c5c4bd53b595eddda790870259
#
_cell.length_a   1.000
_cell.length_b   1.000
_cell.length_c   1.000
_cell.angle_alpha   90.00
_cell.angle_beta   90.00
_cell.angle_gamma   90.00
#
_symmetry.space_group_name_H-M   'P 1'
#
loop_
_entity.id
_entity.type
_entity.pdbx_description
1 polymer ?
#
loop_
_entity_poly.entity_id
_entity_poly.type
_entity_poly.pdbx_seq_one_letter_code
_entity_poly.pdbx_strand_id
1 'polypeptide(L)'
;MTAILEKLTLYWAYPFVRYALVVGVLIALCSSLLGVTLVLKRFSFIGDGLSHVAFGAMAIAAVLQITNEMPLVMVITIISAVLLLRTGQNTKIKGDAAIAMLSVGALAISYLLMNLFSTSSNLSGDVCSTLFGSTSILTLTKSEVWLCAVLSVAVVAVFVLCYNKIFAVTFDENFAKAVGTKADLYNLLIAITIAVVIVLAMNLVGSLLISALVIFPALSAMRVYKNFRAVTICAAVLSVCCAALGILISILAGTPVGSTIVAVDIFAFLISSGISRLGGIRT
;
A
#
# COMPACT_ATOMS: atom_id res chain seq x y z
N MET A 1 22.32 -22.95 14.21
CA MET A 1 21.26 -23.33 13.25
C MET A 1 20.07 -23.96 13.98
N THR A 2 20.25 -24.83 14.94
CA THR A 2 19.21 -25.47 15.77
C THR A 2 18.36 -24.47 16.56
N ALA A 3 18.97 -23.48 17.22
CA ALA A 3 18.27 -22.46 18.00
C ALA A 3 17.35 -21.53 17.16
N ILE A 4 17.69 -21.28 15.88
CA ILE A 4 16.84 -20.49 14.97
C ILE A 4 15.63 -21.32 14.52
N LEU A 5 15.85 -22.60 14.22
CA LEU A 5 14.78 -23.53 13.85
C LEU A 5 13.81 -23.77 15.01
N GLU A 6 14.30 -23.92 16.24
CA GLU A 6 13.46 -24.04 17.44
C GLU A 6 12.61 -22.79 17.69
N LYS A 7 13.20 -21.58 17.56
CA LYS A 7 12.43 -20.34 17.63
C LYS A 7 11.36 -20.27 16.55
N LEU A 8 11.71 -20.62 15.30
CA LEU A 8 10.76 -20.57 14.19
C LEU A 8 9.59 -21.55 14.39
N THR A 9 9.85 -22.77 14.85
CA THR A 9 8.79 -23.76 15.16
C THR A 9 7.92 -23.31 16.31
N LEU A 10 8.50 -22.70 17.35
CA LEU A 10 7.77 -22.14 18.46
C LEU A 10 6.83 -21.02 18.02
N TYR A 11 7.33 -20.05 17.24
CA TYR A 11 6.53 -18.92 16.78
C TYR A 11 5.47 -19.35 15.75
N TRP A 12 5.75 -20.37 14.92
CA TRP A 12 4.78 -20.91 13.96
C TRP A 12 3.56 -21.57 14.61
N ALA A 13 3.69 -22.00 15.86
CA ALA A 13 2.58 -22.55 16.64
C ALA A 13 1.52 -21.48 16.97
N TYR A 14 1.91 -20.19 16.99
CA TYR A 14 0.99 -19.09 17.30
C TYR A 14 0.16 -18.68 16.08
N PRO A 15 -1.19 -18.61 16.19
CA PRO A 15 -2.06 -18.24 15.08
C PRO A 15 -1.77 -16.86 14.50
N PHE A 16 -1.44 -15.86 15.34
CA PHE A 16 -1.18 -14.50 14.90
C PHE A 16 0.01 -14.39 13.93
N VAL A 17 1.05 -15.22 14.09
CA VAL A 17 2.20 -15.24 13.19
C VAL A 17 1.80 -15.71 11.79
N ARG A 18 0.99 -16.74 11.71
CA ARG A 18 0.44 -17.25 10.44
C ARG A 18 -0.47 -16.22 9.77
N TYR A 19 -1.30 -15.55 10.56
CA TYR A 19 -2.17 -14.48 10.06
C TYR A 19 -1.38 -13.30 9.54
N ALA A 20 -0.38 -12.84 10.29
CA ALA A 20 0.51 -11.76 9.86
C ALA A 20 1.24 -12.07 8.54
N LEU A 21 1.72 -13.31 8.39
CA LEU A 21 2.42 -13.74 7.16
C LEU A 21 1.46 -13.77 5.96
N VAL A 22 0.28 -14.37 6.12
CA VAL A 22 -0.71 -14.42 5.04
C VAL A 22 -1.16 -13.02 4.63
N VAL A 23 -1.54 -12.20 5.60
CA VAL A 23 -2.00 -10.82 5.34
C VAL A 23 -0.89 -9.96 4.74
N GLY A 24 0.31 -10.00 5.31
CA GLY A 24 1.45 -9.23 4.81
C GLY A 24 1.82 -9.58 3.37
N VAL A 25 1.85 -10.87 3.01
CA VAL A 25 2.12 -11.34 1.64
C VAL A 25 1.01 -10.93 0.68
N LEU A 26 -0.26 -11.03 1.07
CA LEU A 26 -1.40 -10.63 0.23
C LEU A 26 -1.41 -9.13 -0.03
N ILE A 27 -1.18 -8.32 1.00
CA ILE A 27 -1.08 -6.86 0.88
C ILE A 27 0.12 -6.49 -0.01
N ALA A 28 1.28 -7.11 0.19
CA ALA A 28 2.46 -6.88 -0.61
C ALA A 28 2.22 -7.18 -2.10
N LEU A 29 1.55 -8.30 -2.40
CA LEU A 29 1.16 -8.66 -3.76
C LEU A 29 0.24 -7.59 -4.38
N CYS A 30 -0.83 -7.21 -3.70
CA CYS A 30 -1.80 -6.23 -4.20
C CYS A 30 -1.16 -4.85 -4.39
N SER A 31 -0.38 -4.39 -3.40
CA SER A 31 0.30 -3.10 -3.44
C SER A 31 1.31 -3.00 -4.58
N SER A 32 2.09 -4.05 -4.83
CA SER A 32 3.09 -4.07 -5.90
C SER A 32 2.47 -4.09 -7.30
N LEU A 33 1.38 -4.83 -7.51
CA LEU A 33 0.65 -4.86 -8.78
C LEU A 33 0.12 -3.47 -9.16
N LEU A 34 -0.52 -2.80 -8.20
CA LEU A 34 -1.00 -1.43 -8.38
C LEU A 34 0.14 -0.42 -8.43
N GLY A 35 1.20 -0.65 -7.67
CA GLY A 35 2.38 0.20 -7.59
C GLY A 35 3.04 0.43 -8.95
N VAL A 36 3.17 -0.60 -9.78
CA VAL A 36 3.73 -0.45 -11.13
C VAL A 36 2.93 0.56 -11.97
N THR A 37 1.59 0.48 -11.93
CA THR A 37 0.72 1.40 -12.69
C THR A 37 0.79 2.81 -12.13
N LEU A 38 0.82 2.96 -10.82
CA LEU A 38 0.85 4.25 -10.13
C LEU A 38 2.18 4.99 -10.31
N VAL A 39 3.30 4.26 -10.21
CA VAL A 39 4.64 4.83 -10.45
C VAL A 39 4.77 5.32 -11.90
N LEU A 40 4.29 4.54 -12.89
CA LEU A 40 4.29 4.95 -14.30
C LEU A 40 3.40 6.17 -14.56
N LYS A 41 2.29 6.29 -13.87
CA LYS A 41 1.40 7.47 -13.94
C LYS A 41 1.90 8.68 -13.15
N ARG A 42 3.06 8.60 -12.47
CA ARG A 42 3.62 9.65 -11.59
C ARG A 42 2.74 9.97 -10.38
N PHE A 43 2.07 8.97 -9.84
CA PHE A 43 1.32 9.02 -8.59
C PHE A 43 2.00 8.16 -7.51
N SER A 44 3.32 8.19 -7.44
CA SER A 44 4.10 7.33 -6.53
C SER A 44 3.74 7.53 -5.05
N PHE A 45 3.44 8.76 -4.64
CA PHE A 45 3.11 9.10 -3.26
C PHE A 45 1.62 8.93 -2.90
N ILE A 46 0.79 8.36 -3.80
CA ILE A 46 -0.65 8.20 -3.55
C ILE A 46 -0.93 7.32 -2.32
N GLY A 47 -0.06 6.34 -2.05
CA GLY A 47 -0.14 5.48 -0.87
C GLY A 47 -0.07 6.28 0.42
N ASP A 48 0.90 7.19 0.52
CA ASP A 48 1.08 8.08 1.66
C ASP A 48 -0.09 9.07 1.79
N GLY A 49 -0.45 9.74 0.70
CA GLY A 49 -1.56 10.71 0.69
C GLY A 49 -2.88 10.11 1.15
N LEU A 50 -3.26 8.96 0.60
CA LEU A 50 -4.54 8.32 0.95
C LEU A 50 -4.52 7.67 2.33
N SER A 51 -3.38 7.22 2.83
CA SER A 51 -3.29 6.72 4.21
C SER A 51 -3.50 7.82 5.24
N HIS A 52 -3.00 9.03 4.99
CA HIS A 52 -3.30 10.19 5.84
C HIS A 52 -4.76 10.65 5.75
N VAL A 53 -5.38 10.53 4.57
CA VAL A 53 -6.83 10.74 4.43
C VAL A 53 -7.63 9.69 5.22
N ALA A 54 -7.24 8.43 5.15
CA ALA A 54 -7.88 7.37 5.92
C ALA A 54 -7.74 7.62 7.43
N PHE A 55 -6.56 8.04 7.89
CA PHE A 55 -6.35 8.47 9.28
C PHE A 55 -7.25 9.66 9.65
N GLY A 56 -7.41 10.63 8.75
CA GLY A 56 -8.35 11.75 8.93
C GLY A 56 -9.79 11.29 9.07
N ALA A 57 -10.19 10.32 8.26
CA ALA A 57 -11.53 9.73 8.34
C ALA A 57 -11.76 8.96 9.66
N MET A 58 -10.72 8.27 10.17
CA MET A 58 -10.77 7.63 11.51
C MET A 58 -10.92 8.68 12.61
N ALA A 59 -10.20 9.80 12.52
CA ALA A 59 -10.35 10.90 13.48
C ALA A 59 -11.77 11.49 13.47
N ILE A 60 -12.38 11.65 12.29
CA ILE A 60 -13.77 12.07 12.15
C ILE A 60 -14.73 11.04 12.78
N ALA A 61 -14.52 9.75 12.52
CA ALA A 61 -15.32 8.66 13.09
C ALA A 61 -15.26 8.65 14.62
N ALA A 62 -14.06 8.86 15.18
CA ALA A 62 -13.83 8.93 16.63
C ALA A 62 -14.57 10.13 17.26
N VAL A 63 -14.52 11.31 16.64
CA VAL A 63 -15.25 12.49 17.10
C VAL A 63 -16.76 12.29 17.06
N LEU A 64 -17.26 11.62 16.00
CA LEU A 64 -18.69 11.29 15.83
C LEU A 64 -19.11 10.07 16.67
N GLN A 65 -18.20 9.44 17.40
CA GLN A 65 -18.44 8.24 18.22
C GLN A 65 -19.07 7.07 17.43
N ILE A 66 -18.68 6.91 16.17
CA ILE A 66 -19.16 5.84 15.30
C ILE A 66 -18.49 4.53 15.72
N THR A 67 -19.30 3.55 16.15
CA THR A 67 -18.81 2.23 16.61
C THR A 67 -18.17 1.39 15.51
N ASN A 68 -18.61 1.56 14.25
CA ASN A 68 -18.02 0.87 13.10
C ASN A 68 -17.47 1.91 12.12
N GLU A 69 -16.20 2.25 12.28
CA GLU A 69 -15.54 3.31 11.50
C GLU A 69 -15.17 2.90 10.06
N MET A 70 -15.00 1.57 9.81
CA MET A 70 -14.51 1.04 8.52
C MET A 70 -15.29 1.54 7.29
N PRO A 71 -16.64 1.54 7.26
CA PRO A 71 -17.38 2.03 6.11
C PRO A 71 -17.15 3.51 5.83
N LEU A 72 -17.06 4.33 6.87
CA LEU A 72 -16.83 5.77 6.75
C LEU A 72 -15.43 6.03 6.18
N VAL A 73 -14.42 5.38 6.74
CA VAL A 73 -13.02 5.47 6.28
C VAL A 73 -12.91 5.05 4.81
N MET A 74 -13.55 3.94 4.45
CA MET A 74 -13.55 3.44 3.07
C MET A 74 -14.17 4.46 2.11
N VAL A 75 -15.35 5.01 2.42
CA VAL A 75 -16.05 5.97 1.56
C VAL A 75 -15.23 7.24 1.36
N ILE A 76 -14.71 7.84 2.44
CA ILE A 76 -13.92 9.08 2.38
C ILE A 76 -12.64 8.84 1.57
N THR A 77 -11.95 7.72 1.79
CA THR A 77 -10.71 7.39 1.07
C THR A 77 -10.97 7.14 -0.41
N ILE A 78 -12.05 6.43 -0.78
CA ILE A 78 -12.43 6.21 -2.19
C ILE A 78 -12.74 7.55 -2.87
N ILE A 79 -13.54 8.41 -2.25
CA ILE A 79 -13.87 9.74 -2.81
C ILE A 79 -12.58 10.53 -3.04
N SER A 80 -11.68 10.56 -2.08
CA SER A 80 -10.39 11.26 -2.17
C SER A 80 -9.49 10.68 -3.26
N ALA A 81 -9.43 9.36 -3.41
CA ALA A 81 -8.68 8.69 -4.47
C ALA A 81 -9.22 9.04 -5.87
N VAL A 82 -10.54 9.05 -6.03
CA VAL A 82 -11.20 9.42 -7.29
C VAL A 82 -10.94 10.89 -7.62
N LEU A 83 -11.04 11.78 -6.64
CA LEU A 83 -10.75 13.21 -6.82
C LEU A 83 -9.29 13.42 -7.20
N LEU A 84 -8.33 12.77 -6.52
CA LEU A 84 -6.90 12.86 -6.84
C LEU A 84 -6.60 12.44 -8.27
N LEU A 85 -7.10 11.28 -8.69
CA LEU A 85 -6.84 10.75 -10.04
C LEU A 85 -7.51 11.59 -11.13
N ARG A 86 -8.68 12.18 -10.87
CA ARG A 86 -9.34 13.10 -11.82
C ARG A 86 -8.64 14.46 -11.89
N THR A 87 -8.30 15.03 -10.71
CA THR A 87 -7.69 16.36 -10.62
C THR A 87 -6.27 16.37 -11.14
N GLY A 88 -5.48 15.35 -10.82
CA GLY A 88 -4.07 15.27 -11.23
C GLY A 88 -3.84 15.16 -12.73
N GLN A 89 -4.87 14.81 -13.50
CA GLN A 89 -4.79 14.71 -14.97
C GLN A 89 -5.18 16.03 -15.69
N ASN A 90 -6.07 16.83 -15.12
CA ASN A 90 -6.72 17.95 -15.80
C ASN A 90 -6.34 19.35 -15.29
N THR A 91 -5.51 19.45 -14.23
CA THR A 91 -5.21 20.75 -13.61
C THR A 91 -3.78 21.19 -13.83
N LYS A 92 -3.55 22.52 -13.65
CA LYS A 92 -2.21 23.12 -13.63
C LYS A 92 -1.33 22.60 -12.48
N ILE A 93 -1.93 21.89 -11.50
CA ILE A 93 -1.23 21.32 -10.34
C ILE A 93 -0.79 19.89 -10.72
N LYS A 94 0.50 19.64 -10.65
CA LYS A 94 1.06 18.30 -10.90
C LYS A 94 0.53 17.30 -9.84
N GLY A 95 0.30 16.06 -10.24
CA GLY A 95 -0.29 15.03 -9.38
C GLY A 95 0.39 14.87 -8.02
N ASP A 96 1.73 14.88 -7.99
CA ASP A 96 2.49 14.75 -6.73
C ASP A 96 2.26 15.95 -5.77
N ALA A 97 2.10 17.17 -6.30
CA ALA A 97 1.78 18.35 -5.48
C ALA A 97 0.38 18.26 -4.89
N ALA A 98 -0.60 17.79 -5.68
CA ALA A 98 -1.96 17.57 -5.19
C ALA A 98 -2.00 16.51 -4.08
N ILE A 99 -1.25 15.42 -4.24
CA ILE A 99 -1.10 14.38 -3.21
C ILE A 99 -0.48 14.95 -1.94
N ALA A 100 0.61 15.72 -2.06
CA ALA A 100 1.28 16.31 -0.91
C ALA A 100 0.38 17.28 -0.15
N MET A 101 -0.37 18.13 -0.84
CA MET A 101 -1.34 19.04 -0.21
C MET A 101 -2.44 18.27 0.53
N LEU A 102 -2.98 17.22 -0.10
CA LEU A 102 -4.02 16.39 0.52
C LEU A 102 -3.47 15.66 1.75
N SER A 103 -2.26 15.08 1.65
CA SER A 103 -1.57 14.37 2.72
C SER A 103 -1.38 15.24 3.96
N VAL A 104 -0.73 16.40 3.78
CA VAL A 104 -0.45 17.33 4.88
C VAL A 104 -1.73 17.91 5.46
N GLY A 105 -2.69 18.28 4.59
CA GLY A 105 -3.99 18.81 5.01
C GLY A 105 -4.81 17.81 5.83
N ALA A 106 -4.89 16.56 5.38
CA ALA A 106 -5.59 15.50 6.08
C ALA A 106 -4.96 15.22 7.45
N LEU A 107 -3.62 15.14 7.52
CA LEU A 107 -2.90 14.91 8.76
C LEU A 107 -3.12 16.07 9.75
N ALA A 108 -3.00 17.32 9.29
CA ALA A 108 -3.20 18.50 10.14
C ALA A 108 -4.63 18.56 10.69
N ILE A 109 -5.64 18.32 9.84
CA ILE A 109 -7.05 18.30 10.28
C ILE A 109 -7.28 17.16 11.27
N SER A 110 -6.71 15.99 11.05
CA SER A 110 -6.82 14.85 11.97
C SER A 110 -6.32 15.19 13.37
N TYR A 111 -5.12 15.76 13.44
CA TYR A 111 -4.51 16.19 14.71
C TYR A 111 -5.35 17.26 15.41
N LEU A 112 -5.84 18.22 14.64
CA LEU A 112 -6.67 19.31 15.17
C LEU A 112 -7.99 18.78 15.74
N LEU A 113 -8.66 17.89 15.03
CA LEU A 113 -9.92 17.26 15.48
C LEU A 113 -9.69 16.43 16.75
N MET A 114 -8.69 15.57 16.78
CA MET A 114 -8.40 14.72 17.92
C MET A 114 -8.00 15.55 19.15
N ASN A 115 -7.32 16.66 18.97
CA ASN A 115 -6.91 17.55 20.07
C ASN A 115 -8.11 18.36 20.60
N LEU A 116 -8.91 18.96 19.73
CA LEU A 116 -10.06 19.78 20.13
C LEU A 116 -11.15 18.97 20.85
N PHE A 117 -11.38 17.74 20.42
CA PHE A 117 -12.45 16.89 20.98
C PHE A 117 -11.94 15.91 22.04
N SER A 118 -10.65 15.98 22.41
CA SER A 118 -10.02 15.15 23.46
C SER A 118 -10.36 13.66 23.34
N THR A 119 -10.35 13.14 22.11
CA THR A 119 -10.77 11.77 21.81
C THR A 119 -9.79 10.71 22.36
N SER A 120 -8.57 11.09 22.66
CA SER A 120 -7.55 10.20 23.19
C SER A 120 -6.65 10.90 24.21
N SER A 121 -6.33 10.22 25.29
CA SER A 121 -5.38 10.66 26.31
C SER A 121 -3.91 10.52 25.86
N ASN A 122 -3.65 9.74 24.80
CA ASN A 122 -2.31 9.48 24.26
C ASN A 122 -2.25 9.65 22.74
N LEU A 123 -2.56 10.87 22.29
CA LEU A 123 -2.64 11.22 20.86
C LEU A 123 -1.39 10.81 20.07
N SER A 124 -0.21 11.09 20.64
CA SER A 124 1.07 10.76 19.97
C SER A 124 1.30 9.27 19.83
N GLY A 125 0.89 8.48 20.83
CA GLY A 125 0.99 7.02 20.78
C GLY A 125 0.03 6.40 19.75
N ASP A 126 -1.19 6.91 19.69
CA ASP A 126 -2.21 6.41 18.73
C ASP A 126 -1.83 6.72 17.28
N VAL A 127 -1.31 7.92 17.02
CA VAL A 127 -0.80 8.28 15.71
C VAL A 127 0.42 7.42 15.34
N CYS A 128 1.35 7.24 16.27
CA CYS A 128 2.53 6.43 16.02
C CYS A 128 2.16 4.97 15.73
N SER A 129 1.23 4.38 16.48
CA SER A 129 0.75 3.01 16.26
C SER A 129 0.06 2.85 14.89
N THR A 130 -0.72 3.83 14.46
CA THR A 130 -1.40 3.81 13.15
C THR A 130 -0.41 3.99 11.99
N LEU A 131 0.59 4.85 12.15
CA LEU A 131 1.60 5.09 11.11
C LEU A 131 2.55 3.90 10.94
N PHE A 132 2.99 3.29 12.05
CA PHE A 132 3.99 2.22 12.03
C PHE A 132 3.43 0.81 12.16
N GLY A 133 2.14 0.65 12.44
CA GLY A 133 1.44 -0.64 12.47
C GLY A 133 1.97 -1.66 13.50
N SER A 134 2.73 -1.22 14.49
CA SER A 134 3.50 -2.11 15.38
C SER A 134 2.66 -3.04 16.27
N THR A 135 1.43 -2.68 16.55
CA THR A 135 0.53 -3.43 17.46
C THR A 135 -0.61 -4.16 16.74
N SER A 136 -1.05 -3.67 15.58
CA SER A 136 -2.22 -4.20 14.86
C SER A 136 -2.05 -5.64 14.38
N ILE A 137 -0.82 -6.05 14.06
CA ILE A 137 -0.52 -7.42 13.59
C ILE A 137 -0.77 -8.47 14.68
N LEU A 138 -0.58 -8.10 15.94
CA LEU A 138 -0.76 -9.04 17.07
C LEU A 138 -2.23 -9.28 17.42
N THR A 139 -3.11 -8.38 17.02
CA THR A 139 -4.55 -8.39 17.34
C THR A 139 -5.43 -8.89 16.20
N LEU A 140 -4.84 -9.37 15.09
CA LEU A 140 -5.55 -9.86 13.91
C LEU A 140 -6.55 -10.96 14.24
N THR A 141 -7.82 -10.70 13.94
CA THR A 141 -8.91 -11.67 14.05
C THR A 141 -9.04 -12.53 12.81
N LYS A 142 -9.65 -13.71 12.93
CA LYS A 142 -9.92 -14.58 11.75
C LYS A 142 -10.78 -13.88 10.69
N SER A 143 -11.74 -13.06 11.12
CA SER A 143 -12.63 -12.33 10.21
C SER A 143 -11.86 -11.30 9.38
N GLU A 144 -10.91 -10.58 9.96
CA GLU A 144 -10.07 -9.60 9.25
C GLU A 144 -9.16 -10.29 8.23
N VAL A 145 -8.58 -11.44 8.58
CA VAL A 145 -7.75 -12.23 7.65
C VAL A 145 -8.58 -12.72 6.46
N TRP A 146 -9.80 -13.21 6.70
CA TRP A 146 -10.71 -13.63 5.63
C TRP A 146 -11.13 -12.46 4.74
N LEU A 147 -11.48 -11.33 5.34
CA LEU A 147 -11.84 -10.12 4.60
C LEU A 147 -10.66 -9.65 3.74
N CYS A 148 -9.45 -9.62 4.29
CA CYS A 148 -8.25 -9.28 3.55
C CYS A 148 -8.00 -10.27 2.40
N ALA A 149 -8.17 -11.58 2.63
CA ALA A 149 -7.96 -12.59 1.60
C ALA A 149 -8.96 -12.43 0.45
N VAL A 150 -10.25 -12.28 0.74
CA VAL A 150 -11.29 -12.10 -0.27
C VAL A 150 -11.06 -10.83 -1.10
N LEU A 151 -10.76 -9.71 -0.43
CA LEU A 151 -10.50 -8.45 -1.12
C LEU A 151 -9.20 -8.49 -1.93
N SER A 152 -8.16 -9.15 -1.43
CA SER A 152 -6.92 -9.34 -2.18
C SER A 152 -7.13 -10.17 -3.43
N VAL A 153 -7.90 -11.26 -3.35
CA VAL A 153 -8.28 -12.07 -4.51
C VAL A 153 -9.08 -11.24 -5.51
N ALA A 154 -10.02 -10.41 -5.04
CA ALA A 154 -10.79 -9.53 -5.92
C ALA A 154 -9.89 -8.51 -6.62
N VAL A 155 -8.94 -7.88 -5.91
CA VAL A 155 -7.96 -6.95 -6.48
C VAL A 155 -7.10 -7.61 -7.55
N VAL A 156 -6.55 -8.79 -7.27
CA VAL A 156 -5.74 -9.55 -8.23
C VAL A 156 -6.59 -9.95 -9.44
N ALA A 157 -7.82 -10.42 -9.24
CA ALA A 157 -8.73 -10.77 -10.32
C ALA A 157 -9.04 -9.56 -11.21
N VAL A 158 -9.37 -8.41 -10.62
CA VAL A 158 -9.61 -7.15 -11.35
C VAL A 158 -8.37 -6.76 -12.15
N PHE A 159 -7.18 -6.83 -11.55
CA PHE A 159 -5.93 -6.47 -12.22
C PHE A 159 -5.65 -7.41 -13.41
N VAL A 160 -5.80 -8.72 -13.22
CA VAL A 160 -5.53 -9.72 -14.27
C VAL A 160 -6.55 -9.64 -15.40
N LEU A 161 -7.85 -9.54 -15.08
CA LEU A 161 -8.92 -9.44 -16.08
C LEU A 161 -8.83 -8.15 -16.89
N CYS A 162 -8.48 -7.05 -16.24
CA CYS A 162 -8.37 -5.73 -16.89
C CYS A 162 -6.94 -5.39 -17.35
N TYR A 163 -5.99 -6.32 -17.24
CA TYR A 163 -4.57 -6.10 -17.50
C TYR A 163 -4.27 -5.30 -18.76
N ASN A 164 -4.81 -5.72 -19.92
CA ASN A 164 -4.55 -5.07 -21.20
C ASN A 164 -5.13 -3.64 -21.26
N LYS A 165 -6.26 -3.41 -20.60
CA LYS A 165 -6.90 -2.08 -20.54
C LYS A 165 -6.18 -1.16 -19.56
N ILE A 166 -5.78 -1.68 -18.40
CA ILE A 166 -4.95 -0.97 -17.41
C ILE A 166 -3.62 -0.56 -18.05
N PHE A 167 -2.98 -1.47 -18.79
CA PHE A 167 -1.75 -1.17 -19.54
C PHE A 167 -1.96 -0.01 -20.51
N ALA A 168 -2.96 -0.10 -21.39
CA ALA A 168 -3.24 0.92 -22.40
C ALA A 168 -3.49 2.30 -21.76
N VAL A 169 -4.34 2.36 -20.72
CA VAL A 169 -4.67 3.60 -20.01
C VAL A 169 -3.49 4.14 -19.18
N THR A 170 -2.55 3.28 -18.79
CA THR A 170 -1.38 3.70 -18.02
C THR A 170 -0.34 4.38 -18.91
N PHE A 171 -0.12 3.88 -20.10
CA PHE A 171 0.90 4.42 -21.02
C PHE A 171 0.42 5.60 -21.83
N ASP A 172 -0.79 5.51 -22.44
CA ASP A 172 -1.35 6.59 -23.24
C ASP A 172 -2.88 6.60 -23.12
N GLU A 173 -3.37 7.46 -22.25
CA GLU A 173 -4.79 7.62 -22.00
C GLU A 173 -5.53 8.19 -23.21
N ASN A 174 -4.90 9.14 -23.95
CA ASN A 174 -5.51 9.77 -25.12
C ASN A 174 -5.65 8.77 -26.26
N PHE A 175 -4.61 7.98 -26.50
CA PHE A 175 -4.67 6.88 -27.47
C PHE A 175 -5.71 5.83 -27.07
N ALA A 176 -5.75 5.43 -25.79
CA ALA A 176 -6.75 4.48 -25.31
C ALA A 176 -8.20 4.99 -25.54
N LYS A 177 -8.44 6.29 -25.30
CA LYS A 177 -9.74 6.93 -25.61
C LYS A 177 -10.03 6.94 -27.11
N ALA A 178 -9.04 7.27 -27.94
CA ALA A 178 -9.19 7.30 -29.40
C ALA A 178 -9.57 5.92 -30.00
N VAL A 179 -9.06 4.83 -29.42
CA VAL A 179 -9.36 3.45 -29.83
C VAL A 179 -10.68 2.91 -29.19
N GLY A 180 -11.45 3.81 -28.53
CA GLY A 180 -12.76 3.44 -27.94
C GLY A 180 -12.70 2.80 -26.56
N THR A 181 -11.54 2.79 -25.89
CA THR A 181 -11.46 2.31 -24.50
C THR A 181 -11.99 3.41 -23.57
N LYS A 182 -12.91 3.05 -22.65
CA LYS A 182 -13.46 3.96 -21.63
C LYS A 182 -12.41 4.22 -20.55
N ALA A 183 -11.39 5.03 -20.85
CA ALA A 183 -10.25 5.27 -19.98
C ALA A 183 -10.66 5.80 -18.59
N ASP A 184 -11.67 6.67 -18.52
CA ASP A 184 -12.17 7.22 -17.26
C ASP A 184 -12.72 6.13 -16.33
N LEU A 185 -13.35 5.09 -16.90
CA LEU A 185 -13.85 3.95 -16.12
C LEU A 185 -12.69 3.13 -15.52
N TYR A 186 -11.63 2.89 -16.30
CA TYR A 186 -10.46 2.15 -15.81
C TYR A 186 -9.65 2.96 -14.79
N ASN A 187 -9.56 4.29 -14.96
CA ASN A 187 -8.98 5.18 -13.96
C ASN A 187 -9.78 5.16 -12.65
N LEU A 188 -11.11 5.19 -12.74
CA LEU A 188 -12.00 5.05 -11.59
C LEU A 188 -11.79 3.70 -10.89
N LEU A 189 -11.69 2.62 -11.66
CA LEU A 189 -11.46 1.27 -11.14
C LEU A 189 -10.11 1.18 -10.42
N ILE A 190 -9.03 1.74 -10.98
CA ILE A 190 -7.73 1.82 -10.31
C ILE A 190 -7.84 2.64 -9.02
N ALA A 191 -8.55 3.79 -9.03
CA ALA A 191 -8.74 4.63 -7.85
C ALA A 191 -9.44 3.88 -6.71
N ILE A 192 -10.53 3.19 -7.01
CA ILE A 192 -11.27 2.40 -6.03
C ILE A 192 -10.40 1.26 -5.49
N THR A 193 -9.73 0.54 -6.38
CA THR A 193 -8.91 -0.61 -6.00
C THR A 193 -7.75 -0.20 -5.09
N ILE A 194 -7.06 0.91 -5.41
CA ILE A 194 -5.96 1.39 -4.55
C ILE A 194 -6.48 1.89 -3.19
N ALA A 195 -7.62 2.59 -3.16
CA ALA A 195 -8.22 3.05 -1.91
C ALA A 195 -8.57 1.86 -0.98
N VAL A 196 -9.17 0.81 -1.54
CA VAL A 196 -9.49 -0.42 -0.80
C VAL A 196 -8.22 -1.07 -0.24
N VAL A 197 -7.17 -1.23 -1.05
CA VAL A 197 -5.89 -1.81 -0.60
C VAL A 197 -5.27 -0.96 0.50
N ILE A 198 -5.27 0.37 0.34
CA ILE A 198 -4.68 1.28 1.34
C ILE A 198 -5.42 1.22 2.67
N VAL A 199 -6.75 1.28 2.66
CA VAL A 199 -7.54 1.22 3.92
C VAL A 199 -7.32 -0.09 4.66
N LEU A 200 -7.34 -1.22 3.94
CA LEU A 200 -7.07 -2.53 4.53
C LEU A 200 -5.65 -2.62 5.09
N ALA A 201 -4.68 -2.21 4.29
CA ALA A 201 -3.29 -2.32 4.66
C ALA A 201 -2.91 -1.36 5.79
N MET A 202 -3.46 -0.14 5.83
CA MET A 202 -3.20 0.82 6.90
C MET A 202 -3.63 0.26 8.26
N ASN A 203 -4.81 -0.32 8.33
CA ASN A 203 -5.32 -0.88 9.58
C ASN A 203 -4.55 -2.12 10.07
N LEU A 204 -3.99 -2.90 9.13
CA LEU A 204 -3.34 -4.17 9.45
C LEU A 204 -1.81 -4.03 9.62
N VAL A 205 -1.17 -3.15 8.88
CA VAL A 205 0.30 -3.13 8.76
C VAL A 205 0.90 -1.72 8.92
N GLY A 206 0.06 -0.69 8.89
CA GLY A 206 0.46 0.71 9.02
C GLY A 206 0.72 1.42 7.69
N SER A 207 0.62 2.76 7.71
CA SER A 207 0.68 3.59 6.50
C SER A 207 2.06 3.63 5.84
N LEU A 208 3.13 3.65 6.63
CA LEU A 208 4.50 3.74 6.14
C LEU A 208 4.88 2.53 5.29
N LEU A 209 4.45 1.33 5.71
CA LEU A 209 4.74 0.11 4.96
C LEU A 209 4.01 0.08 3.62
N ILE A 210 2.78 0.60 3.54
CA ILE A 210 2.02 0.61 2.28
C ILE A 210 2.76 1.43 1.22
N SER A 211 3.21 2.63 1.58
CA SER A 211 3.95 3.50 0.67
C SER A 211 5.22 2.83 0.15
N ALA A 212 5.94 2.12 1.03
CA ALA A 212 7.11 1.36 0.65
C ALA A 212 6.78 0.20 -0.31
N LEU A 213 5.77 -0.62 0.00
CA LEU A 213 5.35 -1.75 -0.84
C LEU A 213 4.81 -1.34 -2.22
N VAL A 214 4.28 -0.14 -2.35
CA VAL A 214 3.85 0.42 -3.65
C VAL A 214 5.06 0.87 -4.48
N ILE A 215 6.04 1.53 -3.85
CA ILE A 215 7.12 2.23 -4.56
C ILE A 215 8.33 1.32 -4.82
N PHE A 216 8.90 0.70 -3.78
CA PHE A 216 10.19 -0.01 -3.89
C PHE A 216 10.18 -1.21 -4.84
N PRO A 217 9.20 -2.15 -4.77
CA PRO A 217 9.17 -3.28 -5.69
C PRO A 217 8.99 -2.85 -7.14
N ALA A 218 8.15 -1.85 -7.39
CA ALA A 218 7.92 -1.31 -8.73
C ALA A 218 9.19 -0.68 -9.31
N LEU A 219 9.84 0.21 -8.55
CA LEU A 219 11.10 0.84 -8.98
C LEU A 219 12.23 -0.17 -9.14
N SER A 220 12.34 -1.16 -8.26
CA SER A 220 13.34 -2.23 -8.35
C SER A 220 13.18 -3.03 -9.64
N ALA A 221 11.94 -3.41 -9.97
CA ALA A 221 11.64 -4.16 -11.19
C ALA A 221 11.90 -3.34 -12.46
N MET A 222 11.57 -2.03 -12.45
CA MET A 222 11.83 -1.12 -13.57
C MET A 222 13.32 -0.87 -13.84
N ARG A 223 14.19 -1.07 -12.85
CA ARG A 223 15.65 -1.01 -13.04
C ARG A 223 16.19 -2.19 -13.85
N VAL A 224 15.54 -3.36 -13.75
CA VAL A 224 16.01 -4.60 -14.36
C VAL A 224 15.30 -4.88 -15.68
N TYR A 225 14.00 -4.61 -15.75
CA TYR A 225 13.15 -4.93 -16.90
C TYR A 225 12.55 -3.68 -17.55
N LYS A 226 12.39 -3.74 -18.90
CA LYS A 226 11.79 -2.65 -19.71
C LYS A 226 10.38 -2.99 -20.22
N ASN A 227 9.96 -4.24 -20.11
CA ASN A 227 8.65 -4.69 -20.56
C ASN A 227 7.66 -4.66 -19.39
N PHE A 228 6.49 -4.05 -19.57
CA PHE A 228 5.46 -3.91 -18.55
C PHE A 228 5.10 -5.24 -17.88
N ARG A 229 4.94 -6.31 -18.67
CA ARG A 229 4.63 -7.65 -18.14
C ARG A 229 5.74 -8.18 -17.24
N ALA A 230 6.98 -8.05 -17.67
CA ALA A 230 8.13 -8.51 -16.88
C ALA A 230 8.31 -7.66 -15.62
N VAL A 231 8.12 -6.34 -15.71
CA VAL A 231 8.14 -5.43 -14.56
C VAL A 231 7.06 -5.81 -13.55
N THR A 232 5.83 -6.03 -13.99
CA THR A 232 4.71 -6.38 -13.11
C THR A 232 4.95 -7.71 -12.39
N ILE A 233 5.39 -8.75 -13.10
CA ILE A 233 5.68 -10.06 -12.51
C ILE A 233 6.86 -9.96 -11.54
N CYS A 234 7.93 -9.29 -11.95
CA CYS A 234 9.12 -9.11 -11.10
C CYS A 234 8.77 -8.31 -9.84
N ALA A 235 8.02 -7.21 -9.94
CA ALA A 235 7.57 -6.42 -8.80
C ALA A 235 6.73 -7.26 -7.83
N ALA A 236 5.80 -8.07 -8.34
CA ALA A 236 4.96 -8.94 -7.53
C ALA A 236 5.79 -9.99 -6.78
N VAL A 237 6.69 -10.69 -7.46
CA VAL A 237 7.56 -11.70 -6.85
C VAL A 237 8.48 -11.05 -5.81
N LEU A 238 9.10 -9.92 -6.14
CA LEU A 238 10.01 -9.20 -5.27
C LEU A 238 9.32 -8.73 -4.00
N SER A 239 8.13 -8.13 -4.12
CA SER A 239 7.33 -7.66 -3.00
C SER A 239 6.92 -8.80 -2.06
N VAL A 240 6.45 -9.92 -2.60
CA VAL A 240 6.11 -11.12 -1.82
C VAL A 240 7.32 -11.68 -1.08
N CYS A 241 8.47 -11.78 -1.76
CA CYS A 241 9.71 -12.26 -1.15
C CYS A 241 10.20 -11.30 -0.05
N CYS A 242 10.20 -9.99 -0.29
CA CYS A 242 10.64 -9.01 0.69
C CYS A 242 9.71 -8.99 1.92
N ALA A 243 8.39 -9.06 1.71
CA ALA A 243 7.42 -9.13 2.80
C ALA A 243 7.63 -10.40 3.64
N ALA A 244 7.75 -11.57 3.01
CA ALA A 244 7.98 -12.83 3.71
C ALA A 244 9.31 -12.82 4.49
N LEU A 245 10.40 -12.38 3.87
CA LEU A 245 11.71 -12.26 4.52
C LEU A 245 11.69 -11.22 5.65
N GLY A 246 11.07 -10.06 5.43
CA GLY A 246 10.96 -9.01 6.44
C GLY A 246 10.18 -9.46 7.68
N ILE A 247 9.08 -10.19 7.49
CA ILE A 247 8.32 -10.78 8.61
C ILE A 247 9.16 -11.81 9.36
N LEU A 248 9.85 -12.70 8.65
CA LEU A 248 10.71 -13.71 9.27
C LEU A 248 11.86 -13.07 10.07
N ILE A 249 12.53 -12.06 9.50
CA ILE A 249 13.60 -11.32 10.18
C ILE A 249 13.04 -10.60 11.42
N SER A 250 11.89 -9.96 11.30
CA SER A 250 11.22 -9.28 12.41
C SER A 250 10.94 -10.23 13.58
N ILE A 251 10.44 -11.43 13.29
CA ILE A 251 10.18 -12.47 14.30
C ILE A 251 11.47 -12.91 15.01
N LEU A 252 12.55 -13.09 14.26
CA LEU A 252 13.83 -13.56 14.82
C LEU A 252 14.56 -12.46 15.62
N ALA A 253 14.51 -11.22 15.14
CA ALA A 253 15.21 -10.08 15.73
C ALA A 253 14.39 -9.31 16.77
N GLY A 254 13.06 -9.57 16.88
CA GLY A 254 12.17 -8.82 17.77
C GLY A 254 11.97 -7.37 17.35
N THR A 255 12.03 -7.07 16.05
CA THR A 255 11.91 -5.72 15.49
C THR A 255 10.49 -5.44 14.98
N PRO A 256 10.06 -4.17 14.85
CA PRO A 256 8.76 -3.83 14.26
C PRO A 256 8.64 -4.35 12.82
N VAL A 257 7.55 -5.06 12.52
CA VAL A 257 7.37 -5.77 11.25
C VAL A 257 7.42 -4.81 10.06
N GLY A 258 6.68 -3.69 10.13
CA GLY A 258 6.63 -2.73 9.04
C GLY A 258 7.99 -2.17 8.68
N SER A 259 8.74 -1.67 9.66
CA SER A 259 10.08 -1.11 9.44
C SER A 259 11.08 -2.14 8.92
N THR A 260 10.97 -3.39 9.34
CA THR A 260 11.85 -4.46 8.88
C THR A 260 11.58 -4.83 7.42
N ILE A 261 10.32 -4.89 7.00
CA ILE A 261 9.96 -5.11 5.58
C ILE A 261 10.49 -3.97 4.72
N VAL A 262 10.30 -2.71 5.15
CA VAL A 262 10.82 -1.53 4.43
C VAL A 262 12.35 -1.60 4.29
N ALA A 263 13.06 -2.00 5.33
CA ALA A 263 14.51 -2.17 5.26
C ALA A 263 14.91 -3.24 4.20
N VAL A 264 14.21 -4.37 4.17
CA VAL A 264 14.43 -5.42 3.17
C VAL A 264 14.13 -4.92 1.75
N ASP A 265 13.05 -4.13 1.57
CA ASP A 265 12.71 -3.51 0.28
C ASP A 265 13.80 -2.54 -0.19
N ILE A 266 14.37 -1.74 0.71
CA ILE A 266 15.50 -0.84 0.40
C ILE A 266 16.72 -1.65 -0.06
N PHE A 267 17.07 -2.72 0.64
CA PHE A 267 18.16 -3.60 0.24
C PHE A 267 17.91 -4.23 -1.14
N ALA A 268 16.72 -4.71 -1.40
CA ALA A 268 16.34 -5.26 -2.71
C ALA A 268 16.44 -4.21 -3.82
N PHE A 269 16.06 -2.96 -3.56
CA PHE A 269 16.22 -1.85 -4.50
C PHE A 269 17.69 -1.53 -4.77
N LEU A 270 18.55 -1.51 -3.76
CA LEU A 270 19.98 -1.28 -3.92
C LEU A 270 20.64 -2.39 -4.75
N ILE A 271 20.28 -3.66 -4.49
CA ILE A 271 20.76 -4.81 -5.27
C ILE A 271 20.29 -4.68 -6.73
N SER A 272 19.03 -4.41 -6.99
CA SER A 272 18.47 -4.22 -8.34
C SER A 272 19.17 -3.09 -9.09
N SER A 273 19.47 -1.98 -8.39
CA SER A 273 20.20 -0.85 -8.95
C SER A 273 21.66 -1.20 -9.28
N GLY A 274 22.30 -2.02 -8.44
CA GLY A 274 23.65 -2.56 -8.69
C GLY A 274 23.69 -3.46 -9.93
N ILE A 275 22.74 -4.39 -10.04
CA ILE A 275 22.62 -5.30 -11.21
C ILE A 275 22.41 -4.50 -12.49
N SER A 276 21.54 -3.48 -12.46
CA SER A 276 21.30 -2.60 -13.62
C SER A 276 22.56 -1.88 -14.09
N ARG A 277 23.38 -1.38 -13.15
CA ARG A 277 24.64 -0.70 -13.49
C ARG A 277 25.68 -1.65 -14.06
N LEU A 278 25.85 -2.85 -13.47
CA LEU A 278 26.80 -3.85 -13.91
C LEU A 278 26.40 -4.50 -15.23
N GLY A 279 25.10 -4.69 -15.46
CA GLY A 279 24.57 -5.27 -16.69
C GLY A 279 24.53 -4.30 -17.89
N GLY A 280 25.00 -3.06 -17.75
CA GLY A 280 25.00 -2.07 -18.83
C GLY A 280 23.59 -1.68 -19.33
N ILE A 281 22.56 -2.01 -18.56
CA ILE A 281 21.18 -1.68 -18.88
C ILE A 281 21.03 -0.17 -18.65
N ARG A 282 21.33 0.64 -19.69
CA ARG A 282 21.08 2.08 -19.66
C ARG A 282 19.57 2.31 -19.47
N THR A 283 19.21 2.89 -18.33
CA THR A 283 17.86 3.39 -18.02
C THR A 283 17.56 4.65 -18.83
#